data_256e90f632d8157ba041440e4cc619ae
#
_entry.id   256e90f632d8157ba041440e4cc619ae
#
_cell.length_a   1.000
_cell.length_b   1.000
_cell.length_c   1.000
_cell.angle_alpha   90.00
_cell.angle_beta   90.00
_cell.angle_gamma   90.00
#
_symmetry.space_group_name_H-M   'P 1'
#
loop_
_entity.id
_entity.type
_entity.pdbx_description
1 polymer ?
#
loop_
_entity_poly.entity_id
_entity_poly.type
_entity_poly.pdbx_seq_one_letter_code
_entity_poly.pdbx_strand_id
1 'polypeptide(L)'
;MRIICCRFGKKFTDWHVKNLRHMIDKYSGLQYDSFEIIENDIYGNWYNKLQMYDKFRDGENLYFDLDVVIFNELPNLIRKNFTLLDDTWWRKPAHTPLNSSIVSWTGDVSYIWDKFKSKEQFYLKKYHKGSDEFYFKETFYLTYNRICPSIKDHIYEKPKDYSIATLGQMHHLQEEGWSGWYSDYFTSLK
;
A
#
# COMPACT_ATOMS: atom_id res chain seq x y z
N MET A 1 5.96 16.22 3.08
CA MET A 1 5.20 14.96 2.93
C MET A 1 6.05 13.77 3.36
N ARG A 2 5.47 12.77 4.00
CA ARG A 2 6.13 11.52 4.43
C ARG A 2 5.67 10.37 3.56
N ILE A 3 6.61 9.59 3.03
CA ILE A 3 6.32 8.31 2.38
C ILE A 3 6.50 7.18 3.40
N ILE A 4 5.59 6.22 3.42
CA ILE A 4 5.58 5.13 4.39
C ILE A 4 5.42 3.80 3.66
N CYS A 5 6.14 2.78 4.10
CA CYS A 5 5.88 1.39 3.74
C CYS A 5 5.95 0.48 4.98
N CYS A 6 5.50 -0.76 4.84
CA CYS A 6 5.53 -1.73 5.93
C CYS A 6 6.22 -3.02 5.45
N ARG A 7 7.27 -3.42 6.17
CA ARG A 7 7.99 -4.67 5.94
C ARG A 7 7.83 -5.58 7.15
N PHE A 8 7.20 -6.71 6.97
CA PHE A 8 7.00 -7.70 8.03
C PHE A 8 7.08 -9.13 7.47
N GLY A 9 7.35 -10.08 8.36
CA GLY A 9 7.47 -11.48 8.01
C GLY A 9 8.63 -11.75 7.04
N LYS A 10 8.49 -12.82 6.24
CA LYS A 10 9.52 -13.26 5.28
C LYS A 10 9.19 -12.95 3.82
N LYS A 11 7.99 -12.42 3.55
CA LYS A 11 7.50 -12.17 2.19
C LYS A 11 8.29 -11.07 1.49
N PHE A 12 8.59 -10.00 2.21
CA PHE A 12 9.29 -8.85 1.67
C PHE A 12 10.65 -8.65 2.35
N THR A 13 11.67 -8.37 1.55
CA THR A 13 13.06 -8.16 1.95
C THR A 13 13.46 -6.69 1.82
N ASP A 14 14.69 -6.35 2.19
CA ASP A 14 15.27 -5.02 1.97
C ASP A 14 15.27 -4.62 0.49
N TRP A 15 15.39 -5.58 -0.41
CA TRP A 15 15.31 -5.31 -1.84
C TRP A 15 13.95 -4.72 -2.24
N HIS A 16 12.84 -5.21 -1.71
CA HIS A 16 11.50 -4.69 -2.01
C HIS A 16 11.36 -3.24 -1.53
N VAL A 17 11.94 -2.92 -0.36
CA VAL A 17 11.97 -1.55 0.17
C VAL A 17 12.81 -0.64 -0.73
N LYS A 18 14.02 -1.08 -1.10
CA LYS A 18 14.90 -0.35 -2.03
C LYS A 18 14.24 -0.17 -3.39
N ASN A 19 13.53 -1.19 -3.87
CA ASN A 19 12.81 -1.19 -5.13
C ASN A 19 11.68 -0.16 -5.12
N LEU A 20 10.83 -0.16 -4.08
CA LEU A 20 9.78 0.84 -3.93
C LEU A 20 10.35 2.26 -3.92
N ARG A 21 11.40 2.49 -3.10
CA ARG A 21 12.06 3.80 -3.02
C ARG A 21 12.63 4.22 -4.37
N HIS A 22 13.31 3.32 -5.08
CA HIS A 22 13.82 3.59 -6.43
C HIS A 22 12.72 4.02 -7.41
N MET A 23 11.58 3.30 -7.41
CA MET A 23 10.46 3.66 -8.27
C MET A 23 9.88 5.02 -7.93
N ILE A 24 9.76 5.35 -6.63
CA ILE A 24 9.29 6.65 -6.17
C ILE A 24 10.25 7.75 -6.64
N ASP A 25 11.53 7.61 -6.36
CA ASP A 25 12.56 8.63 -6.66
C ASP A 25 12.69 8.88 -8.16
N LYS A 26 12.55 7.84 -8.98
CA LYS A 26 12.84 7.93 -10.41
C LYS A 26 11.62 8.22 -11.28
N TYR A 27 10.46 7.72 -10.92
CA TYR A 27 9.31 7.72 -11.84
C TYR A 27 8.09 8.48 -11.30
N SER A 28 7.95 8.65 -9.98
CA SER A 28 6.69 9.15 -9.42
C SER A 28 6.48 10.65 -9.54
N GLY A 29 7.55 11.43 -9.68
CA GLY A 29 7.50 12.90 -9.59
C GLY A 29 7.25 13.44 -8.17
N LEU A 30 7.10 12.58 -7.16
CA LEU A 30 6.81 12.99 -5.80
C LEU A 30 8.04 13.65 -5.14
N GLN A 31 7.79 14.75 -4.42
CA GLN A 31 8.76 15.35 -3.50
C GLN A 31 8.35 15.01 -2.07
N TYR A 32 9.27 14.46 -1.28
CA TYR A 32 8.99 14.04 0.08
C TYR A 32 10.14 14.37 1.04
N ASP A 33 9.81 14.57 2.32
CA ASP A 33 10.77 14.95 3.36
C ASP A 33 11.41 13.71 4.00
N SER A 34 10.65 12.62 4.11
CA SER A 34 11.14 11.38 4.70
C SER A 34 10.51 10.13 4.07
N PHE A 35 11.27 9.02 4.11
CA PHE A 35 10.83 7.68 3.74
C PHE A 35 10.92 6.77 4.96
N GLU A 36 9.76 6.35 5.47
CA GLU A 36 9.62 5.64 6.72
C GLU A 36 9.24 4.17 6.50
N ILE A 37 9.83 3.30 7.30
CA ILE A 37 9.59 1.87 7.25
C ILE A 37 9.00 1.41 8.58
N ILE A 38 7.85 0.74 8.54
CA ILE A 38 7.32 0.00 9.67
C ILE A 38 7.88 -1.41 9.62
N GLU A 39 8.77 -1.74 10.56
CA GLU A 39 9.48 -3.04 10.61
C GLU A 39 9.10 -3.87 11.83
N ASN A 40 8.38 -3.29 12.80
CA ASN A 40 7.99 -3.99 14.01
C ASN A 40 6.88 -5.01 13.70
N ASP A 41 7.26 -6.28 13.61
CA ASP A 41 6.34 -7.37 13.29
C ASP A 41 5.66 -7.91 14.55
N ILE A 42 4.60 -7.21 14.98
CA ILE A 42 3.81 -7.60 16.16
C ILE A 42 2.79 -8.69 15.83
N TYR A 43 2.24 -8.66 14.62
CA TYR A 43 1.07 -9.47 14.25
C TYR A 43 1.39 -10.57 13.22
N GLY A 44 2.55 -10.59 12.62
CA GLY A 44 2.92 -11.54 11.55
C GLY A 44 2.10 -11.42 10.27
N ASN A 45 1.36 -10.33 10.10
CA ASN A 45 0.41 -10.15 8.99
C ASN A 45 0.13 -8.67 8.69
N TRP A 46 -0.87 -8.42 7.81
CA TRP A 46 -1.26 -7.09 7.33
C TRP A 46 -1.67 -6.09 8.42
N TYR A 47 -2.02 -6.53 9.63
CA TYR A 47 -2.33 -5.63 10.74
C TYR A 47 -1.11 -4.82 11.21
N ASN A 48 0.12 -5.24 10.88
CA ASN A 48 1.32 -4.49 11.20
C ASN A 48 1.29 -3.06 10.62
N LYS A 49 0.64 -2.83 9.49
CA LYS A 49 0.53 -1.48 8.91
C LYS A 49 -0.30 -0.51 9.76
N LEU A 50 -1.17 -0.99 10.66
CA LEU A 50 -1.95 -0.11 11.54
C LEU A 50 -1.06 0.71 12.49
N GLN A 51 0.17 0.25 12.78
CA GLN A 51 1.13 0.97 13.62
C GLN A 51 1.48 2.36 13.06
N MET A 52 1.32 2.57 11.75
CA MET A 52 1.62 3.87 11.13
C MET A 52 0.72 4.99 11.65
N TYR A 53 -0.51 4.69 12.05
CA TYR A 53 -1.45 5.71 12.57
C TYR A 53 -1.14 6.13 13.99
N ASP A 54 -0.47 5.29 14.78
CA ASP A 54 0.06 5.66 16.09
C ASP A 54 1.37 6.46 15.95
N LYS A 55 2.23 6.02 15.03
CA LYS A 55 3.57 6.59 14.85
C LYS A 55 3.55 7.96 14.16
N PHE A 56 2.64 8.17 13.18
CA PHE A 56 2.63 9.35 12.32
C PHE A 56 1.31 10.12 12.46
N ARG A 57 1.23 10.97 13.49
CA ARG A 57 0.03 11.74 13.87
C ARG A 57 -0.04 13.14 13.28
N ASP A 58 0.93 13.50 12.45
CA ASP A 58 1.05 14.85 11.88
C ASP A 58 1.41 14.83 10.41
N GLY A 59 1.33 16.02 9.78
CA GLY A 59 1.77 16.24 8.41
C GLY A 59 0.99 15.45 7.36
N GLU A 60 1.51 15.46 6.15
CA GLU A 60 0.99 14.73 5.01
C GLU A 60 1.65 13.35 4.95
N ASN A 61 0.87 12.30 4.89
CA ASN A 61 1.31 10.91 4.90
C ASN A 61 0.77 10.17 3.68
N LEU A 62 1.65 9.43 3.01
CA LEU A 62 1.34 8.59 1.86
C LEU A 62 2.00 7.22 2.02
N TYR A 63 1.19 6.20 2.15
CA TYR A 63 1.62 4.83 2.32
C TYR A 63 1.51 4.06 1.00
N PHE A 64 2.50 3.21 0.75
CA PHE A 64 2.50 2.22 -0.33
C PHE A 64 2.82 0.83 0.22
N ASP A 65 2.08 -0.19 -0.23
CA ASP A 65 2.51 -1.58 -0.07
C ASP A 65 3.78 -1.84 -0.91
N LEU A 66 4.59 -2.81 -0.49
CA LEU A 66 5.84 -3.15 -1.18
C LEU A 66 5.62 -3.91 -2.52
N ASP A 67 4.39 -4.29 -2.82
CA ASP A 67 3.99 -4.97 -4.04
C ASP A 67 3.24 -4.05 -5.02
N VAL A 68 3.57 -2.76 -5.04
CA VAL A 68 3.15 -1.83 -6.09
C VAL A 68 4.26 -1.62 -7.13
N VAL A 69 3.87 -1.31 -8.36
CA VAL A 69 4.79 -0.91 -9.43
C VAL A 69 4.44 0.50 -9.85
N ILE A 70 5.37 1.45 -9.66
CA ILE A 70 5.25 2.85 -10.08
C ILE A 70 6.08 3.01 -11.35
N PHE A 71 5.47 3.43 -12.45
CA PHE A 71 6.08 3.44 -13.77
C PHE A 71 5.90 4.75 -14.56
N ASN A 72 5.16 5.70 -14.02
CA ASN A 72 5.02 7.06 -14.55
C ASN A 72 4.80 8.03 -13.39
N GLU A 73 4.81 9.34 -13.71
CA GLU A 73 4.46 10.39 -12.78
C GLU A 73 3.08 10.16 -12.17
N LEU A 74 3.02 10.19 -10.84
CA LEU A 74 1.79 9.95 -10.10
C LEU A 74 0.91 11.21 -10.09
N PRO A 75 -0.42 11.06 -10.15
CA PRO A 75 -1.31 12.17 -9.86
C PRO A 75 -1.14 12.60 -8.40
N ASN A 76 -1.64 13.77 -8.04
CA ASN A 76 -1.64 14.17 -6.64
C ASN A 76 -2.44 13.14 -5.81
N LEU A 77 -1.73 12.39 -4.98
CA LEU A 77 -2.31 11.36 -4.09
C LEU A 77 -2.55 11.86 -2.68
N ILE A 78 -2.06 13.06 -2.32
CA ILE A 78 -2.24 13.58 -0.97
C ILE A 78 -3.69 13.93 -0.73
N ARG A 79 -4.22 13.47 0.38
CA ARG A 79 -5.60 13.71 0.81
C ARG A 79 -5.63 14.19 2.26
N LYS A 80 -6.55 15.11 2.53
CA LYS A 80 -6.81 15.59 3.90
C LYS A 80 -7.39 14.47 4.77
N ASN A 81 -8.35 13.75 4.23
CA ASN A 81 -9.04 12.67 4.94
C ASN A 81 -8.36 11.33 4.69
N PHE A 82 -8.56 10.39 5.59
CA PHE A 82 -8.15 9.01 5.44
C PHE A 82 -8.75 8.40 4.16
N THR A 83 -7.90 8.09 3.18
CA THR A 83 -8.29 7.68 1.82
C THR A 83 -7.55 6.42 1.39
N LEU A 84 -8.29 5.47 0.81
CA LEU A 84 -7.82 4.16 0.36
C LEU A 84 -8.18 3.95 -1.13
N LEU A 85 -7.71 2.86 -1.72
CA LEU A 85 -8.16 2.45 -3.06
C LEU A 85 -9.56 1.85 -3.00
N ASP A 86 -10.39 2.21 -3.98
CA ASP A 86 -11.55 1.42 -4.37
C ASP A 86 -11.09 0.37 -5.40
N ASP A 87 -11.29 -0.89 -5.10
CA ASP A 87 -10.91 -1.99 -5.99
C ASP A 87 -12.09 -2.69 -6.67
N THR A 88 -13.30 -2.19 -6.50
CA THR A 88 -14.53 -2.79 -7.06
C THR A 88 -14.54 -2.85 -8.58
N TRP A 89 -13.78 -2.00 -9.22
CA TRP A 89 -13.75 -1.87 -10.67
C TRP A 89 -12.83 -2.89 -11.38
N TRP A 90 -11.90 -3.54 -10.65
CA TRP A 90 -11.02 -4.57 -11.20
C TRP A 90 -11.10 -5.92 -10.49
N ARG A 91 -11.79 -6.01 -9.36
CA ARG A 91 -12.09 -7.31 -8.72
C ARG A 91 -13.50 -7.34 -8.15
N LYS A 92 -14.09 -8.54 -8.13
CA LYS A 92 -15.34 -8.75 -7.38
C LYS A 92 -15.01 -8.68 -5.88
N PRO A 93 -15.63 -7.79 -5.11
CA PRO A 93 -15.39 -7.71 -3.69
C PRO A 93 -15.93 -8.97 -3.00
N ALA A 94 -15.04 -9.80 -2.47
CA ALA A 94 -15.43 -10.98 -1.71
C ALA A 94 -15.77 -10.62 -0.24
N HIS A 95 -15.03 -9.67 0.34
CA HIS A 95 -15.15 -9.29 1.75
C HIS A 95 -15.14 -7.78 1.95
N THR A 96 -14.48 -7.04 1.08
CA THR A 96 -14.33 -5.59 1.16
C THR A 96 -14.21 -4.99 -0.24
N PRO A 97 -14.78 -3.81 -0.48
CA PRO A 97 -14.56 -3.04 -1.70
C PRO A 97 -13.27 -2.20 -1.66
N LEU A 98 -12.44 -2.39 -0.64
CA LEU A 98 -11.24 -1.60 -0.40
C LEU A 98 -9.97 -2.40 -0.58
N ASN A 99 -8.93 -1.68 -0.99
CA ASN A 99 -7.56 -2.16 -1.01
C ASN A 99 -6.64 -1.09 -0.40
N SER A 100 -5.83 -1.49 0.56
CA SER A 100 -4.92 -0.60 1.28
C SER A 100 -3.48 -0.60 0.74
N SER A 101 -3.29 -0.94 -0.53
CA SER A 101 -1.96 -0.84 -1.16
C SER A 101 -1.48 0.59 -1.34
N ILE A 102 -2.43 1.55 -1.38
CA ILE A 102 -2.14 2.99 -1.33
C ILE A 102 -3.10 3.60 -0.31
N VAL A 103 -2.53 4.33 0.65
CA VAL A 103 -3.30 5.03 1.69
C VAL A 103 -2.73 6.42 1.88
N SER A 104 -3.58 7.44 1.99
CA SER A 104 -3.13 8.77 2.39
C SER A 104 -4.01 9.40 3.45
N TRP A 105 -3.41 10.29 4.23
CA TRP A 105 -4.08 11.16 5.19
C TRP A 105 -3.21 12.36 5.54
N THR A 106 -3.82 13.40 6.09
CA THR A 106 -3.10 14.54 6.64
C THR A 106 -3.53 14.76 8.09
N GLY A 107 -2.55 14.97 8.98
CA GLY A 107 -2.78 15.18 10.41
C GLY A 107 -3.05 13.89 11.17
N ASP A 108 -3.80 13.99 12.28
CA ASP A 108 -4.00 12.89 13.21
C ASP A 108 -5.19 12.00 12.84
N VAL A 109 -4.91 10.73 12.59
CA VAL A 109 -5.89 9.66 12.40
C VAL A 109 -5.67 8.49 13.37
N SER A 110 -5.00 8.75 14.49
CA SER A 110 -4.68 7.74 15.51
C SER A 110 -5.91 7.02 16.06
N TYR A 111 -7.11 7.60 15.92
CA TYR A 111 -8.37 6.93 16.28
C TYR A 111 -8.53 5.55 15.60
N ILE A 112 -7.88 5.33 14.45
CA ILE A 112 -7.87 4.03 13.75
C ILE A 112 -7.10 3.01 14.57
N TRP A 113 -5.91 3.38 15.05
CA TRP A 113 -5.09 2.55 15.93
C TRP A 113 -5.75 2.32 17.28
N ASP A 114 -6.24 3.37 17.92
CA ASP A 114 -6.87 3.29 19.23
C ASP A 114 -8.10 2.39 19.19
N LYS A 115 -8.91 2.50 18.14
CA LYS A 115 -10.06 1.61 17.92
C LYS A 115 -9.61 0.16 17.77
N PHE A 116 -8.60 -0.12 16.95
CA PHE A 116 -8.06 -1.45 16.79
C PHE A 116 -7.55 -2.01 18.13
N LYS A 117 -6.74 -1.24 18.85
CA LYS A 117 -6.17 -1.64 20.16
C LYS A 117 -7.24 -1.90 21.21
N SER A 118 -8.34 -1.15 21.21
CA SER A 118 -9.42 -1.31 22.18
C SER A 118 -10.06 -2.71 22.19
N LYS A 119 -10.01 -3.44 21.04
CA LYS A 119 -10.56 -4.79 20.86
C LYS A 119 -9.67 -5.65 19.98
N GLU A 120 -8.38 -5.54 20.12
CA GLU A 120 -7.36 -6.15 19.26
C GLU A 120 -7.64 -7.62 18.96
N GLN A 121 -7.75 -8.45 19.99
CA GLN A 121 -7.97 -9.89 19.85
C GLN A 121 -9.29 -10.24 19.14
N PHE A 122 -10.30 -9.40 19.33
CA PHE A 122 -11.57 -9.55 18.64
C PHE A 122 -11.41 -9.29 17.13
N TYR A 123 -10.75 -8.20 16.76
CA TYR A 123 -10.58 -7.84 15.35
C TYR A 123 -9.67 -8.83 14.61
N LEU A 124 -8.58 -9.27 15.24
CA LEU A 124 -7.69 -10.30 14.69
C LEU A 124 -8.41 -11.60 14.36
N LYS A 125 -9.41 -11.98 15.17
CA LYS A 125 -10.22 -13.20 14.94
C LYS A 125 -11.36 -12.96 13.96
N LYS A 126 -11.98 -11.78 13.98
CA LYS A 126 -13.18 -11.46 13.22
C LYS A 126 -12.92 -11.25 11.74
N TYR A 127 -11.85 -10.52 11.42
CA TYR A 127 -11.58 -10.06 10.06
C TYR A 127 -10.48 -10.88 9.39
N HIS A 128 -10.89 -11.84 8.56
CA HIS A 128 -10.00 -12.78 7.89
C HIS A 128 -9.21 -12.14 6.74
N LYS A 129 -9.67 -11.00 6.21
CA LYS A 129 -8.97 -10.22 5.18
C LYS A 129 -8.12 -9.08 5.77
N GLY A 130 -7.86 -9.18 7.07
CA GLY A 130 -6.93 -8.30 7.77
C GLY A 130 -7.34 -6.84 7.80
N SER A 131 -6.37 -5.95 7.58
CA SER A 131 -6.57 -4.51 7.69
C SER A 131 -7.63 -3.95 6.73
N ASP A 132 -7.76 -4.46 5.51
CA ASP A 132 -8.73 -3.95 4.54
C ASP A 132 -10.17 -4.13 5.04
N GLU A 133 -10.47 -5.32 5.59
CA GLU A 133 -11.80 -5.58 6.15
C GLU A 133 -12.05 -4.76 7.42
N PHE A 134 -11.02 -4.58 8.26
CA PHE A 134 -11.09 -3.71 9.43
C PHE A 134 -11.38 -2.26 9.01
N TYR A 135 -10.66 -1.71 8.04
CA TYR A 135 -10.93 -0.36 7.54
C TYR A 135 -12.36 -0.21 7.05
N PHE A 136 -12.81 -1.14 6.22
CA PHE A 136 -14.16 -1.12 5.65
C PHE A 136 -15.26 -1.12 6.71
N LYS A 137 -15.11 -1.93 7.75
CA LYS A 137 -16.14 -2.16 8.77
C LYS A 137 -16.10 -1.19 9.94
N GLU A 138 -14.91 -0.66 10.23
CA GLU A 138 -14.65 -0.03 11.52
C GLU A 138 -14.18 1.42 11.42
N THR A 139 -13.88 1.94 10.23
CA THR A 139 -13.36 3.31 10.08
C THR A 139 -14.21 4.18 9.16
N PHE A 140 -14.00 5.50 9.24
CA PHE A 140 -14.47 6.45 8.23
C PHE A 140 -13.37 6.63 7.20
N TYR A 141 -13.69 6.49 5.92
CA TYR A 141 -12.73 6.58 4.82
C TYR A 141 -13.34 7.24 3.59
N LEU A 142 -12.46 7.76 2.75
CA LEU A 142 -12.76 8.10 1.36
C LEU A 142 -12.00 7.13 0.44
N THR A 143 -12.34 7.13 -0.85
CA THR A 143 -11.65 6.30 -1.82
C THR A 143 -11.07 7.12 -2.97
N TYR A 144 -9.94 6.63 -3.49
CA TYR A 144 -9.44 7.07 -4.79
C TYR A 144 -10.27 6.46 -5.91
N ASN A 145 -10.56 7.25 -6.92
CA ASN A 145 -11.30 6.77 -8.08
C ASN A 145 -10.35 6.21 -9.14
N ARG A 146 -10.30 4.89 -9.28
CA ARG A 146 -9.67 4.15 -10.38
C ARG A 146 -8.22 4.56 -10.72
N ILE A 147 -7.38 4.75 -9.71
CA ILE A 147 -5.98 5.20 -9.93
C ILE A 147 -4.97 4.07 -10.06
N CYS A 148 -5.27 2.87 -9.54
CA CYS A 148 -4.32 1.77 -9.44
C CYS A 148 -5.01 0.45 -9.82
N PRO A 149 -4.79 -0.07 -11.03
CA PRO A 149 -5.30 -1.38 -11.46
C PRO A 149 -4.51 -2.53 -10.82
N SER A 150 -5.08 -3.73 -10.86
CA SER A 150 -4.34 -4.96 -10.60
C SER A 150 -3.42 -5.29 -11.77
N ILE A 151 -2.19 -5.70 -11.48
CA ILE A 151 -1.26 -6.20 -12.50
C ILE A 151 -1.81 -7.44 -13.22
N LYS A 152 -2.71 -8.19 -12.57
CA LYS A 152 -3.32 -9.40 -13.13
C LYS A 152 -3.97 -9.15 -14.50
N ASP A 153 -4.57 -7.99 -14.67
CA ASP A 153 -5.25 -7.61 -15.91
C ASP A 153 -4.29 -6.99 -16.93
N HIS A 154 -3.01 -6.77 -16.54
CA HIS A 154 -2.00 -6.07 -17.32
C HIS A 154 -0.63 -6.80 -17.31
N ILE A 155 -0.65 -8.12 -17.19
CA ILE A 155 0.60 -8.91 -17.09
C ILE A 155 1.50 -8.76 -18.32
N TYR A 156 0.89 -8.73 -19.51
CA TYR A 156 1.63 -8.74 -20.77
C TYR A 156 1.84 -7.36 -21.39
N GLU A 157 1.04 -6.37 -21.00
CA GLU A 157 1.11 -5.03 -21.54
C GLU A 157 0.94 -3.99 -20.43
N LYS A 158 1.84 -2.99 -20.44
CA LYS A 158 1.78 -1.87 -19.50
C LYS A 158 0.48 -1.09 -19.69
N PRO A 159 -0.28 -0.83 -18.61
CA PRO A 159 -1.51 -0.03 -18.71
C PRO A 159 -1.19 1.41 -19.12
N LYS A 160 -1.86 1.90 -20.19
CA LYS A 160 -1.57 3.20 -20.80
C LYS A 160 -2.10 4.38 -20.00
N ASP A 161 -3.23 4.18 -19.31
CA ASP A 161 -3.98 5.24 -18.63
C ASP A 161 -3.65 5.36 -17.14
N TYR A 162 -2.61 4.66 -16.68
CA TYR A 162 -2.23 4.60 -15.28
C TYR A 162 -0.75 4.91 -15.07
N SER A 163 -0.40 5.21 -13.85
CA SER A 163 0.99 5.48 -13.42
C SER A 163 1.51 4.49 -12.39
N ILE A 164 0.60 3.70 -11.82
CA ILE A 164 0.87 2.73 -10.77
C ILE A 164 -0.05 1.52 -10.92
N ALA A 165 0.42 0.34 -10.56
CA ALA A 165 -0.35 -0.89 -10.48
C ALA A 165 0.01 -1.68 -9.21
N THR A 166 -0.93 -2.48 -8.68
CA THR A 166 -0.63 -3.39 -7.57
C THR A 166 -0.42 -4.81 -8.05
N LEU A 167 0.64 -5.44 -7.58
CA LEU A 167 0.91 -6.87 -7.80
C LEU A 167 -0.01 -7.75 -6.92
N GLY A 168 -0.30 -7.33 -5.71
CA GLY A 168 -1.17 -8.03 -4.79
C GLY A 168 -0.79 -9.50 -4.61
N GLN A 169 -1.67 -10.43 -5.00
CA GLN A 169 -1.41 -11.86 -4.93
C GLN A 169 -0.30 -12.35 -5.88
N MET A 170 0.08 -11.54 -6.86
CA MET A 170 1.12 -11.84 -7.85
C MET A 170 2.48 -11.22 -7.46
N HIS A 171 2.72 -10.97 -6.17
CA HIS A 171 3.98 -10.40 -5.66
C HIS A 171 5.23 -11.21 -6.07
N HIS A 172 5.08 -12.50 -6.37
CA HIS A 172 6.16 -13.34 -6.90
C HIS A 172 6.73 -12.84 -8.24
N LEU A 173 6.01 -11.95 -8.94
CA LEU A 173 6.53 -11.28 -10.14
C LEU A 173 7.67 -10.29 -9.84
N GLN A 174 7.95 -10.00 -8.57
CA GLN A 174 9.13 -9.26 -8.14
C GLN A 174 10.35 -10.18 -7.85
N GLU A 175 10.20 -11.50 -7.98
CA GLU A 175 11.26 -12.44 -7.72
C GLU A 175 12.23 -12.54 -8.91
N GLU A 176 13.44 -13.05 -8.63
CA GLU A 176 14.46 -13.24 -9.65
C GLU A 176 13.98 -14.22 -10.74
N GLY A 177 14.25 -13.86 -12.01
CA GLY A 177 13.87 -14.67 -13.16
C GLY A 177 12.51 -14.33 -13.77
N TRP A 178 11.70 -13.51 -13.10
CA TRP A 178 10.49 -12.99 -13.73
C TRP A 178 10.80 -11.79 -14.63
N SER A 179 10.31 -11.82 -15.86
CA SER A 179 10.47 -10.76 -16.83
C SER A 179 9.09 -10.32 -17.38
N GLY A 180 8.92 -9.01 -17.52
CA GLY A 180 7.73 -8.39 -18.08
C GLY A 180 7.95 -6.88 -18.10
N TRP A 181 7.03 -6.12 -18.66
CA TRP A 181 7.15 -4.66 -18.73
C TRP A 181 7.45 -4.02 -17.36
N TYR A 182 6.95 -4.60 -16.28
CA TYR A 182 7.13 -4.11 -14.91
C TYR A 182 8.56 -4.29 -14.38
N SER A 183 9.32 -5.26 -14.89
CA SER A 183 10.69 -5.52 -14.45
C SER A 183 11.65 -4.37 -14.82
N ASP A 184 11.33 -3.60 -15.84
CA ASP A 184 12.13 -2.44 -16.26
C ASP A 184 12.16 -1.32 -15.21
N TYR A 185 11.23 -1.34 -14.27
CA TYR A 185 11.09 -0.36 -13.20
C TYR A 185 11.73 -0.80 -11.89
N PHE A 186 12.20 -2.04 -11.81
CA PHE A 186 12.84 -2.59 -10.62
C PHE A 186 14.34 -2.29 -10.58
N THR A 187 14.89 -2.19 -9.37
CA THR A 187 16.34 -2.20 -9.20
C THR A 187 16.89 -3.59 -9.49
N SER A 188 18.13 -3.68 -9.97
CA SER A 188 18.82 -4.97 -10.05
C SER A 188 18.97 -5.59 -8.66
N LEU A 189 18.80 -6.90 -8.57
CA LEU A 189 18.98 -7.69 -7.33
C LEU A 189 20.45 -7.81 -6.87
N LYS A 190 21.36 -6.97 -7.39
CA LYS A 190 22.79 -6.97 -7.05
C LYS A 190 23.06 -6.40 -5.67
#